data_7a2acfe9702e84b7c5503236fb410294
#
_entry.id   7a2acfe9702e84b7c5503236fb410294
#
_cell.length_a   1.000
_cell.length_b   1.000
_cell.length_c   1.000
_cell.angle_alpha   90.00
_cell.angle_beta   90.00
_cell.angle_gamma   90.00
#
_symmetry.space_group_name_H-M   'P 1'
#
loop_
_entity.id
_entity.type
_entity.pdbx_description
1 polymer ?
#
loop_
_entity_poly.entity_id
_entity_poly.type
_entity_poly.pdbx_seq_one_letter_code
_entity_poly.pdbx_strand_id
1 'polypeptide(L)'
;MYNNTLLFLTLAFCMAASSCFDANQVSSRPQESAAIVKTMQSSFYQLQANSLEGKPVSLDQFKGKKIIVLNVASKCGYTPQYADWERFFQSHKDQAVVLGFPSNNFMGQEPGSAEEIAEFCQKNYGVSFPMFEKVDVKGEGISPVYKWLTDPAQNGWNKQEPSWNFCKYLINEKGELTHFFASKVTPESPEFKEAFSK
;
A
#
# COMPACT_ATOMS: atom_id res chain seq x y z
N MET A 1 -4.10 73.27 20.49
CA MET A 1 -3.08 72.21 20.47
C MET A 1 -3.82 70.88 20.41
N TYR A 2 -4.01 70.34 19.22
CA TYR A 2 -4.65 69.04 19.01
C TYR A 2 -3.63 68.14 18.32
N ASN A 3 -3.27 67.06 19.03
CA ASN A 3 -2.34 66.05 18.53
C ASN A 3 -3.17 64.95 17.83
N ASN A 4 -3.01 64.84 16.51
CA ASN A 4 -3.62 63.80 15.70
C ASN A 4 -2.61 62.65 15.56
N THR A 5 -2.85 61.54 16.26
CA THR A 5 -2.07 60.32 16.09
C THR A 5 -2.79 59.44 15.05
N LEU A 6 -2.19 59.32 13.89
CA LEU A 6 -2.66 58.50 12.77
C LEU A 6 -2.34 57.01 13.04
N LEU A 7 -3.36 56.20 13.22
CA LEU A 7 -3.26 54.75 13.42
C LEU A 7 -3.22 54.07 12.03
N PHE A 8 -2.07 53.54 11.61
CA PHE A 8 -1.94 52.74 10.40
C PHE A 8 -2.43 51.31 10.70
N LEU A 9 -3.57 50.96 10.10
CA LEU A 9 -4.10 49.59 10.07
C LEU A 9 -3.43 48.84 8.92
N THR A 10 -2.47 47.97 9.22
CA THR A 10 -1.91 47.04 8.24
C THR A 10 -2.84 45.86 8.05
N LEU A 11 -3.50 45.79 6.91
CA LEU A 11 -4.26 44.63 6.44
C LEU A 11 -3.26 43.50 6.09
N ALA A 12 -3.18 42.46 6.92
CA ALA A 12 -2.50 41.24 6.57
C ALA A 12 -3.36 40.46 5.57
N PHE A 13 -2.93 40.43 4.33
CA PHE A 13 -3.53 39.61 3.26
C PHE A 13 -3.14 38.16 3.49
N CYS A 14 -4.04 37.37 4.07
CA CYS A 14 -3.89 35.94 4.24
C CYS A 14 -4.08 35.28 2.88
N MET A 15 -2.97 34.99 2.16
CA MET A 15 -3.01 34.13 0.98
C MET A 15 -3.33 32.70 1.45
N ALA A 16 -4.56 32.27 1.23
CA ALA A 16 -4.93 30.87 1.30
C ALA A 16 -4.20 30.13 0.16
N ALA A 17 -3.14 29.41 0.50
CA ALA A 17 -2.53 28.46 -0.40
C ALA A 17 -3.53 27.33 -0.67
N SER A 18 -4.12 27.34 -1.87
CA SER A 18 -4.83 26.18 -2.40
C SER A 18 -3.83 25.03 -2.53
N SER A 19 -3.84 24.13 -1.56
CA SER A 19 -3.12 22.88 -1.67
C SER A 19 -3.78 22.06 -2.78
N CYS A 20 -3.17 22.06 -3.97
CA CYS A 20 -3.44 21.06 -4.99
C CYS A 20 -3.33 19.69 -4.34
N PHE A 21 -4.40 18.92 -4.39
CA PHE A 21 -4.45 17.54 -3.94
C PHE A 21 -3.46 16.75 -4.81
N ASP A 22 -2.27 16.54 -4.29
CA ASP A 22 -1.20 15.82 -4.98
C ASP A 22 -1.54 14.32 -4.98
N ALA A 23 -1.82 13.79 -6.18
CA ALA A 23 -2.13 12.38 -6.39
C ALA A 23 -0.95 11.42 -6.07
N ASN A 24 0.10 11.93 -5.46
CA ASN A 24 1.32 11.23 -5.00
C ASN A 24 1.28 10.98 -3.49
N GLN A 25 0.16 10.59 -2.92
CA GLN A 25 0.13 10.34 -1.48
C GLN A 25 0.98 9.13 -1.11
N VAL A 26 2.14 9.43 -0.53
CA VAL A 26 2.91 8.51 0.30
C VAL A 26 2.62 8.87 1.74
N SER A 27 2.24 7.91 2.55
CA SER A 27 2.18 8.08 3.98
C SER A 27 3.11 7.09 4.68
N SER A 28 3.74 7.56 5.75
CA SER A 28 4.69 6.76 6.53
C SER A 28 4.30 6.74 8.01
N ARG A 29 4.79 5.71 8.71
CA ARG A 29 4.61 5.58 10.14
C ARG A 29 5.25 6.76 10.87
N PRO A 30 4.51 7.46 11.79
CA PRO A 30 5.09 8.51 12.63
C PRO A 30 6.20 7.95 13.53
N GLN A 31 7.30 8.69 13.63
CA GLN A 31 8.52 8.24 14.35
C GLN A 31 8.33 8.16 15.88
N GLU A 32 7.36 8.89 16.45
CA GLU A 32 7.20 9.04 17.91
C GLU A 32 6.38 7.96 18.62
N SER A 33 5.67 7.09 17.93
CA SER A 33 4.71 6.17 18.56
C SER A 33 5.26 4.78 18.89
N ALA A 34 6.53 4.51 18.66
CA ALA A 34 7.08 3.15 18.72
C ALA A 34 7.11 2.50 20.13
N ALA A 35 7.09 3.28 21.20
CA ALA A 35 7.30 2.76 22.56
C ALA A 35 6.00 2.40 23.32
N ILE A 36 4.88 3.06 23.05
CA ILE A 36 3.65 2.92 23.85
C ILE A 36 2.61 1.99 23.20
N VAL A 37 2.62 1.85 21.87
CA VAL A 37 1.59 1.10 21.12
C VAL A 37 1.92 -0.39 20.97
N LYS A 38 3.10 -0.83 21.39
CA LYS A 38 3.60 -2.20 21.18
C LYS A 38 2.76 -3.32 21.85
N THR A 39 1.85 -2.97 22.77
CA THR A 39 1.14 -3.95 23.61
C THR A 39 -0.14 -4.51 22.95
N MET A 40 -0.64 -3.94 21.86
CA MET A 40 -1.91 -4.35 21.23
C MET A 40 -1.83 -4.55 19.70
N GLN A 41 -0.67 -4.44 19.09
CA GLN A 41 -0.51 -4.67 17.65
C GLN A 41 -0.44 -6.15 17.34
N SER A 42 -1.38 -6.65 16.51
CA SER A 42 -1.21 -7.96 15.88
C SER A 42 -0.12 -7.87 14.82
N SER A 43 0.81 -8.82 14.82
CA SER A 43 1.83 -8.88 13.79
C SER A 43 1.22 -9.28 12.45
N PHE A 44 1.69 -8.70 11.33
CA PHE A 44 1.34 -9.13 9.98
C PHE A 44 1.56 -10.64 9.78
N TYR A 45 2.53 -11.21 10.47
CA TYR A 45 2.87 -12.64 10.39
C TYR A 45 1.85 -13.58 11.06
N GLN A 46 0.86 -13.07 11.78
CA GLN A 46 -0.25 -13.86 12.33
C GLN A 46 -1.39 -14.08 11.33
N LEU A 47 -1.32 -13.41 10.18
CA LEU A 47 -2.34 -13.48 9.14
C LEU A 47 -2.13 -14.71 8.23
N GLN A 48 -3.22 -15.12 7.62
CA GLN A 48 -3.27 -16.15 6.58
C GLN A 48 -4.09 -15.61 5.39
N ALA A 49 -3.76 -16.10 4.21
CA ALA A 49 -4.54 -15.87 2.99
C ALA A 49 -4.46 -17.10 2.10
N ASN A 50 -5.43 -17.33 1.23
CA ASN A 50 -5.36 -18.41 0.26
C ASN A 50 -4.54 -17.97 -0.96
N SER A 51 -3.67 -18.84 -1.45
CA SER A 51 -3.01 -18.64 -2.75
C SER A 51 -4.05 -18.57 -3.87
N LEU A 52 -3.62 -18.16 -5.06
CA LEU A 52 -4.51 -18.12 -6.23
C LEU A 52 -5.11 -19.51 -6.56
N GLU A 53 -4.42 -20.60 -6.18
CA GLU A 53 -4.91 -22.00 -6.31
C GLU A 53 -5.78 -22.45 -5.13
N GLY A 54 -6.17 -21.54 -4.24
CA GLY A 54 -7.04 -21.84 -3.09
C GLY A 54 -6.35 -22.54 -1.91
N LYS A 55 -5.01 -22.60 -1.87
CA LYS A 55 -4.27 -23.23 -0.78
C LYS A 55 -4.00 -22.22 0.35
N PRO A 56 -4.22 -22.60 1.63
CA PRO A 56 -3.92 -21.71 2.74
C PRO A 56 -2.41 -21.46 2.86
N VAL A 57 -2.08 -20.17 2.97
CA VAL A 57 -0.70 -19.65 3.07
C VAL A 57 -0.59 -18.84 4.35
N SER A 58 0.25 -19.28 5.30
CA SER A 58 0.60 -18.48 6.47
C SER A 58 1.60 -17.41 6.08
N LEU A 59 1.35 -16.15 6.45
CA LEU A 59 2.23 -15.03 6.09
C LEU A 59 3.51 -15.00 6.93
N ASP A 60 3.62 -15.86 7.96
CA ASP A 60 4.85 -16.00 8.75
C ASP A 60 6.01 -16.64 7.97
N GLN A 61 5.74 -17.34 6.86
CA GLN A 61 6.79 -17.86 5.98
C GLN A 61 7.65 -16.76 5.35
N PHE A 62 7.17 -15.52 5.35
CA PHE A 62 7.90 -14.36 4.80
C PHE A 62 8.68 -13.57 5.86
N LYS A 63 8.75 -14.08 7.11
CA LYS A 63 9.53 -13.44 8.19
C LYS A 63 10.96 -13.18 7.78
N GLY A 64 11.46 -12.01 8.19
CA GLY A 64 12.83 -11.58 7.90
C GLY A 64 13.02 -10.94 6.53
N LYS A 65 11.96 -10.84 5.73
CA LYS A 65 11.95 -10.07 4.47
C LYS A 65 11.05 -8.86 4.57
N LYS A 66 11.37 -7.83 3.82
CA LYS A 66 10.43 -6.74 3.55
C LYS A 66 9.30 -7.28 2.67
N ILE A 67 8.06 -6.88 2.96
CA ILE A 67 6.89 -7.35 2.22
C ILE A 67 6.21 -6.17 1.56
N ILE A 68 5.95 -6.30 0.26
CA ILE A 68 5.14 -5.36 -0.51
C ILE A 68 3.80 -6.02 -0.78
N VAL A 69 2.73 -5.55 -0.13
CA VAL A 69 1.36 -5.98 -0.44
C VAL A 69 0.78 -5.08 -1.51
N LEU A 70 0.31 -5.66 -2.61
CA LEU A 70 -0.11 -4.97 -3.82
C LEU A 70 -1.50 -5.45 -4.23
N ASN A 71 -2.51 -4.56 -4.28
CA ASN A 71 -3.79 -4.91 -4.89
C ASN A 71 -3.75 -4.72 -6.40
N VAL A 72 -4.14 -5.74 -7.14
CA VAL A 72 -3.92 -5.83 -8.59
C VAL A 72 -5.20 -6.06 -9.37
N ALA A 73 -5.16 -5.76 -10.68
CA ALA A 73 -6.26 -6.05 -11.59
C ALA A 73 -5.74 -6.19 -13.03
N SER A 74 -6.39 -7.07 -13.81
CA SER A 74 -6.01 -7.39 -15.20
C SER A 74 -6.45 -6.33 -16.22
N LYS A 75 -7.48 -5.53 -15.93
CA LYS A 75 -8.10 -4.56 -16.86
C LYS A 75 -7.98 -3.11 -16.38
N CYS A 76 -6.83 -2.73 -15.85
CA CYS A 76 -6.56 -1.41 -15.30
C CYS A 76 -5.49 -0.68 -16.11
N GLY A 77 -5.54 0.66 -16.17
CA GLY A 77 -4.47 1.45 -16.78
C GLY A 77 -3.09 1.26 -16.11
N TYR A 78 -3.08 0.81 -14.84
CA TYR A 78 -1.85 0.50 -14.11
C TYR A 78 -1.38 -0.96 -14.24
N THR A 79 -2.10 -1.82 -14.96
CA THR A 79 -1.73 -3.25 -15.16
C THR A 79 -0.29 -3.45 -15.68
N PRO A 80 0.29 -2.57 -16.54
CA PRO A 80 1.69 -2.70 -16.93
C PRO A 80 2.70 -2.70 -15.78
N GLN A 81 2.33 -2.20 -14.59
CA GLN A 81 3.19 -2.25 -13.40
C GLN A 81 3.51 -3.70 -12.94
N TYR A 82 2.77 -4.72 -13.37
CA TYR A 82 3.16 -6.11 -13.12
C TYR A 82 4.60 -6.39 -13.56
N ALA A 83 5.00 -5.89 -14.73
CA ALA A 83 6.37 -6.06 -15.23
C ALA A 83 7.42 -5.38 -14.35
N ASP A 84 7.09 -4.21 -13.79
CA ASP A 84 8.00 -3.47 -12.91
C ASP A 84 8.17 -4.20 -11.57
N TRP A 85 7.05 -4.65 -10.99
CA TRP A 85 7.07 -5.39 -9.73
C TRP A 85 7.69 -6.79 -9.87
N GLU A 86 7.55 -7.44 -11.02
CA GLU A 86 8.24 -8.70 -11.29
C GLU A 86 9.76 -8.49 -11.38
N ARG A 87 10.23 -7.47 -12.12
CA ARG A 87 11.67 -7.15 -12.16
C ARG A 87 12.22 -6.82 -10.76
N PHE A 88 11.47 -6.03 -9.99
CA PHE A 88 11.84 -5.72 -8.61
C PHE A 88 11.94 -7.00 -7.77
N PHE A 89 10.94 -7.86 -7.81
CA PHE A 89 10.92 -9.12 -7.08
C PHE A 89 12.12 -10.00 -7.44
N GLN A 90 12.40 -10.17 -8.75
CA GLN A 90 13.53 -10.99 -9.20
C GLN A 90 14.88 -10.47 -8.69
N SER A 91 15.05 -9.14 -8.66
CA SER A 91 16.32 -8.52 -8.23
C SER A 91 16.50 -8.44 -6.71
N HIS A 92 15.42 -8.65 -5.92
CA HIS A 92 15.44 -8.49 -4.46
C HIS A 92 14.95 -9.73 -3.69
N LYS A 93 14.94 -10.92 -4.30
CA LYS A 93 14.39 -12.16 -3.71
C LYS A 93 14.91 -12.49 -2.31
N ASP A 94 16.16 -12.14 -2.03
CA ASP A 94 16.77 -12.42 -0.73
C ASP A 94 16.31 -11.46 0.36
N GLN A 95 15.88 -10.24 -0.01
CA GLN A 95 15.55 -9.14 0.91
C GLN A 95 14.06 -8.85 0.99
N ALA A 96 13.31 -9.13 -0.07
CA ALA A 96 11.91 -8.74 -0.18
C ALA A 96 11.05 -9.77 -0.90
N VAL A 97 9.75 -9.67 -0.66
CA VAL A 97 8.71 -10.39 -1.40
C VAL A 97 7.58 -9.44 -1.79
N VAL A 98 7.04 -9.63 -2.99
CA VAL A 98 5.82 -8.97 -3.45
C VAL A 98 4.67 -9.96 -3.29
N LEU A 99 3.55 -9.52 -2.71
CA LEU A 99 2.33 -10.30 -2.52
C LEU A 99 1.20 -9.65 -3.30
N GLY A 100 0.77 -10.28 -4.39
CA GLY A 100 -0.27 -9.76 -5.28
C GLY A 100 -1.66 -10.25 -4.88
N PHE A 101 -2.59 -9.34 -4.61
CA PHE A 101 -3.97 -9.61 -4.26
C PHE A 101 -4.90 -9.08 -5.35
N PRO A 102 -5.43 -9.91 -6.24
CA PRO A 102 -6.45 -9.51 -7.20
C PRO A 102 -7.68 -8.93 -6.50
N SER A 103 -8.25 -7.85 -7.03
CA SER A 103 -9.43 -7.23 -6.46
C SER A 103 -10.36 -6.65 -7.52
N ASN A 104 -11.66 -6.94 -7.39
CA ASN A 104 -12.69 -6.42 -8.29
C ASN A 104 -13.40 -5.16 -7.77
N ASN A 105 -12.93 -4.57 -6.66
CA ASN A 105 -13.56 -3.42 -6.01
C ASN A 105 -13.54 -2.13 -6.85
N PHE A 106 -12.67 -2.05 -7.87
CA PHE A 106 -12.48 -0.84 -8.67
C PHE A 106 -13.02 -1.06 -10.08
N MET A 107 -14.24 -0.61 -10.31
CA MET A 107 -14.96 -0.65 -11.61
C MET A 107 -15.01 -2.04 -12.25
N GLY A 108 -14.97 -3.11 -11.48
CA GLY A 108 -15.03 -4.47 -12.02
C GLY A 108 -13.82 -4.82 -12.91
N GLN A 109 -12.64 -4.24 -12.62
CA GLN A 109 -11.45 -4.40 -13.46
C GLN A 109 -10.70 -5.73 -13.26
N GLU A 110 -11.19 -6.61 -12.36
CA GLU A 110 -10.67 -7.98 -12.18
C GLU A 110 -11.81 -9.02 -12.23
N PRO A 111 -12.48 -9.17 -13.38
CA PRO A 111 -13.64 -10.05 -13.50
C PRO A 111 -13.28 -11.54 -13.57
N GLY A 112 -12.04 -11.89 -13.94
CA GLY A 112 -11.59 -13.24 -14.23
C GLY A 112 -11.70 -14.24 -13.07
N SER A 113 -11.71 -15.53 -13.38
CA SER A 113 -11.51 -16.60 -12.41
C SER A 113 -10.06 -16.64 -11.92
N ALA A 114 -9.76 -17.46 -10.92
CA ALA A 114 -8.39 -17.66 -10.42
C ALA A 114 -7.46 -18.16 -11.53
N GLU A 115 -7.93 -19.11 -12.35
CA GLU A 115 -7.19 -19.68 -13.48
C GLU A 115 -6.92 -18.64 -14.57
N GLU A 116 -7.94 -17.84 -14.92
CA GLU A 116 -7.80 -16.75 -15.92
C GLU A 116 -6.81 -15.68 -15.45
N ILE A 117 -6.82 -15.33 -14.15
CA ILE A 117 -5.88 -14.37 -13.56
C ILE A 117 -4.46 -14.96 -13.58
N ALA A 118 -4.28 -16.22 -13.17
CA ALA A 118 -2.99 -16.91 -13.19
C ALA A 118 -2.40 -16.93 -14.60
N GLU A 119 -3.20 -17.36 -15.59
CA GLU A 119 -2.79 -17.39 -16.99
C GLU A 119 -2.44 -16.01 -17.54
N PHE A 120 -3.26 -15.00 -17.23
CA PHE A 120 -3.04 -13.62 -17.64
C PHE A 120 -1.70 -13.07 -17.09
N CYS A 121 -1.47 -13.22 -15.79
CA CYS A 121 -0.26 -12.75 -15.12
C CYS A 121 0.99 -13.45 -15.67
N GLN A 122 0.94 -14.77 -15.81
CA GLN A 122 2.07 -15.56 -16.32
C GLN A 122 2.39 -15.24 -17.80
N LYS A 123 1.37 -15.24 -18.68
CA LYS A 123 1.58 -15.08 -20.13
C LYS A 123 2.00 -13.67 -20.52
N ASN A 124 1.42 -12.65 -19.86
CA ASN A 124 1.64 -11.27 -20.30
C ASN A 124 2.81 -10.59 -19.58
N TYR A 125 3.12 -11.01 -18.33
CA TYR A 125 4.09 -10.32 -17.48
C TYR A 125 5.13 -11.24 -16.85
N GLY A 126 5.00 -12.57 -17.01
CA GLY A 126 5.90 -13.54 -16.41
C GLY A 126 5.89 -13.51 -14.88
N VAL A 127 4.78 -13.10 -14.26
CA VAL A 127 4.67 -12.93 -12.81
C VAL A 127 5.03 -14.23 -12.10
N SER A 128 6.01 -14.15 -11.22
CA SER A 128 6.50 -15.26 -10.40
C SER A 128 6.45 -14.98 -8.88
N PHE A 129 6.14 -13.77 -8.47
CA PHE A 129 5.88 -13.48 -7.06
C PHE A 129 4.53 -14.10 -6.62
N PRO A 130 4.36 -14.39 -5.32
CA PRO A 130 3.15 -15.00 -4.79
C PRO A 130 1.89 -14.19 -5.13
N MET A 131 0.93 -14.89 -5.76
CA MET A 131 -0.40 -14.37 -6.05
C MET A 131 -1.42 -15.05 -5.15
N PHE A 132 -2.39 -14.29 -4.65
CA PHE A 132 -3.43 -14.75 -3.74
C PHE A 132 -4.80 -14.76 -4.44
N GLU A 133 -5.79 -15.39 -3.78
CA GLU A 133 -7.15 -15.38 -4.28
C GLU A 133 -7.70 -13.95 -4.41
N LYS A 134 -8.70 -13.79 -5.26
CA LYS A 134 -9.37 -12.50 -5.43
C LYS A 134 -10.15 -12.14 -4.16
N VAL A 135 -9.89 -10.95 -3.62
CA VAL A 135 -10.45 -10.49 -2.34
C VAL A 135 -11.01 -9.08 -2.43
N ASP A 136 -11.86 -8.75 -1.48
CA ASP A 136 -12.24 -7.37 -1.23
C ASP A 136 -11.14 -6.67 -0.42
N VAL A 137 -10.69 -5.53 -0.93
CA VAL A 137 -9.64 -4.69 -0.30
C VAL A 137 -10.20 -3.49 0.45
N LYS A 138 -11.52 -3.32 0.42
CA LYS A 138 -12.30 -2.29 1.12
C LYS A 138 -13.77 -2.70 1.27
N GLY A 139 -14.51 -1.96 2.11
CA GLY A 139 -15.95 -2.19 2.34
C GLY A 139 -16.23 -3.32 3.33
N GLU A 140 -17.52 -3.73 3.42
CA GLU A 140 -17.98 -4.69 4.44
C GLU A 140 -17.32 -6.07 4.32
N GLY A 141 -17.01 -6.52 3.09
CA GLY A 141 -16.35 -7.80 2.80
C GLY A 141 -14.84 -7.78 2.88
N ILE A 142 -14.23 -6.72 3.39
CA ILE A 142 -12.78 -6.55 3.42
C ILE A 142 -12.05 -7.77 3.99
N SER A 143 -11.06 -8.28 3.25
CA SER A 143 -10.27 -9.42 3.67
C SER A 143 -9.46 -9.16 4.95
N PRO A 144 -9.14 -10.18 5.75
CA PRO A 144 -8.36 -10.02 6.99
C PRO A 144 -7.02 -9.31 6.78
N VAL A 145 -6.33 -9.56 5.66
CA VAL A 145 -5.07 -8.90 5.32
C VAL A 145 -5.28 -7.40 5.13
N TYR A 146 -6.28 -7.01 4.33
CA TYR A 146 -6.55 -5.60 4.07
C TYR A 146 -7.18 -4.90 5.28
N LYS A 147 -7.96 -5.61 6.09
CA LYS A 147 -8.44 -5.09 7.37
C LYS A 147 -7.27 -4.72 8.28
N TRP A 148 -6.28 -5.61 8.39
CA TRP A 148 -5.07 -5.31 9.17
C TRP A 148 -4.32 -4.09 8.61
N LEU A 149 -4.16 -4.02 7.29
CA LEU A 149 -3.44 -2.93 6.61
C LEU A 149 -4.11 -1.55 6.78
N THR A 150 -5.40 -1.51 7.04
CA THR A 150 -6.21 -0.27 7.08
C THR A 150 -6.81 0.05 8.46
N ASP A 151 -6.53 -0.77 9.47
CA ASP A 151 -7.00 -0.56 10.84
C ASP A 151 -5.85 -0.15 11.77
N PRO A 152 -5.78 1.14 12.19
CA PRO A 152 -4.74 1.62 13.09
C PRO A 152 -4.65 0.85 14.43
N ALA A 153 -5.77 0.27 14.90
CA ALA A 153 -5.77 -0.53 16.11
C ALA A 153 -4.96 -1.83 15.93
N GLN A 154 -4.86 -2.35 14.70
CA GLN A 154 -4.11 -3.56 14.39
C GLN A 154 -2.68 -3.27 13.91
N ASN A 155 -2.51 -2.30 13.00
CA ASN A 155 -1.22 -1.99 12.38
C ASN A 155 -0.44 -0.85 13.06
N GLY A 156 -1.08 -0.12 13.96
CA GLY A 156 -0.49 0.92 14.81
C GLY A 156 -0.61 2.35 14.31
N TRP A 157 -0.96 2.60 13.02
CA TRP A 157 -1.03 3.97 12.53
C TRP A 157 -1.88 4.18 11.27
N ASN A 158 -1.88 3.22 10.33
CA ASN A 158 -2.46 3.44 9.01
C ASN A 158 -3.96 3.13 8.96
N LYS A 159 -4.71 4.08 8.42
CA LYS A 159 -6.14 3.95 8.11
C LYS A 159 -6.46 4.11 6.62
N GLN A 160 -5.44 4.27 5.78
CA GLN A 160 -5.64 4.49 4.34
C GLN A 160 -5.97 3.18 3.65
N GLU A 161 -7.17 3.14 3.07
CA GLU A 161 -7.60 2.08 2.16
C GLU A 161 -7.03 2.31 0.76
N PRO A 162 -6.93 1.26 -0.07
CA PRO A 162 -6.63 1.43 -1.49
C PRO A 162 -7.65 2.36 -2.14
N SER A 163 -7.18 3.45 -2.74
CA SER A 163 -8.02 4.39 -3.50
C SER A 163 -8.28 3.91 -4.92
N TRP A 164 -7.44 2.99 -5.43
CA TRP A 164 -7.53 2.38 -6.75
C TRP A 164 -6.74 1.07 -6.79
N ASN A 165 -6.74 0.39 -7.95
CA ASN A 165 -5.83 -0.74 -8.19
C ASN A 165 -4.37 -0.30 -8.14
N PHE A 166 -3.48 -1.20 -7.80
CA PHE A 166 -2.05 -0.98 -7.67
C PHE A 166 -1.65 0.02 -6.57
N CYS A 167 -2.39 0.13 -5.46
CA CYS A 167 -1.87 0.69 -4.22
C CYS A 167 -0.96 -0.33 -3.52
N LYS A 168 0.02 0.15 -2.76
CA LYS A 168 1.04 -0.66 -2.11
C LYS A 168 1.16 -0.35 -0.63
N TYR A 169 1.46 -1.39 0.13
CA TYR A 169 1.81 -1.29 1.53
C TYR A 169 3.17 -1.94 1.74
N LEU A 170 4.08 -1.24 2.40
CA LEU A 170 5.41 -1.76 2.73
C LEU A 170 5.45 -2.16 4.20
N ILE A 171 5.81 -3.42 4.44
CA ILE A 171 5.99 -4.01 5.77
C ILE A 171 7.48 -4.34 5.92
N ASN A 172 8.07 -3.98 7.06
CA ASN A 172 9.46 -4.26 7.36
C ASN A 172 9.68 -5.72 7.79
N GLU A 173 10.95 -6.10 7.99
CA GLU A 173 11.39 -7.45 8.36
C GLU A 173 10.84 -7.92 9.72
N LYS A 174 10.31 -6.98 10.54
CA LYS A 174 9.69 -7.26 11.85
C LYS A 174 8.18 -7.50 11.74
N GLY A 175 7.59 -7.34 10.54
CA GLY A 175 6.15 -7.46 10.32
C GLY A 175 5.38 -6.19 10.69
N GLU A 176 6.03 -5.04 10.72
CA GLU A 176 5.41 -3.74 11.02
C GLU A 176 5.13 -2.99 9.71
N LEU A 177 3.92 -2.47 9.56
CA LEU A 177 3.58 -1.59 8.44
C LEU A 177 4.33 -0.27 8.55
N THR A 178 5.08 0.10 7.52
CA THR A 178 5.91 1.31 7.50
C THR A 178 5.40 2.38 6.55
N HIS A 179 4.88 1.99 5.38
CA HIS A 179 4.44 2.94 4.36
C HIS A 179 3.20 2.45 3.61
N PHE A 180 2.43 3.42 3.12
CA PHE A 180 1.42 3.26 2.09
C PHE A 180 1.80 4.10 0.87
N PHE A 181 1.58 3.55 -0.34
CA PHE A 181 1.82 4.23 -1.61
C PHE A 181 0.61 4.12 -2.53
N ALA A 182 0.24 5.23 -3.15
CA ALA A 182 -0.83 5.28 -4.14
C ALA A 182 -0.43 4.56 -5.45
N SER A 183 -1.43 4.33 -6.32
CA SER A 183 -1.33 3.51 -7.54
C SER A 183 -0.17 3.88 -8.47
N LYS A 184 0.15 5.17 -8.63
CA LYS A 184 1.17 5.64 -9.58
C LYS A 184 2.61 5.39 -9.13
N VAL A 185 2.83 5.12 -7.84
CA VAL A 185 4.17 4.82 -7.33
C VAL A 185 4.62 3.45 -7.84
N THR A 186 5.81 3.38 -8.42
CA THR A 186 6.43 2.17 -8.94
C THR A 186 7.70 1.84 -8.14
N PRO A 187 8.32 0.67 -8.34
CA PRO A 187 9.62 0.38 -7.71
C PRO A 187 10.72 1.39 -8.06
N GLU A 188 10.59 2.05 -9.22
CA GLU A 188 11.56 3.04 -9.68
C GLU A 188 11.34 4.44 -9.10
N SER A 189 10.19 4.69 -8.48
CA SER A 189 9.85 5.98 -7.87
C SER A 189 10.81 6.32 -6.73
N PRO A 190 11.31 7.56 -6.65
CA PRO A 190 12.25 7.97 -5.60
C PRO A 190 11.74 7.72 -4.20
N GLU A 191 10.45 8.00 -3.94
CA GLU A 191 9.79 7.80 -2.65
C GLU A 191 9.73 6.33 -2.23
N PHE A 192 9.55 5.39 -3.20
CA PHE A 192 9.60 3.97 -2.89
C PHE A 192 11.03 3.52 -2.59
N LYS A 193 12.00 3.93 -3.41
CA LYS A 193 13.43 3.60 -3.19
C LYS A 193 13.93 4.10 -1.84
N GLU A 194 13.58 5.32 -1.46
CA GLU A 194 13.93 5.87 -0.15
C GLU A 194 13.31 5.05 1.00
N ALA A 195 12.02 4.73 0.90
CA ALA A 195 11.33 3.94 1.93
C ALA A 195 11.89 2.52 2.03
N PHE A 196 12.20 1.90 0.91
CA PHE A 196 12.73 0.54 0.85
C PHE A 196 14.17 0.44 1.38
N SER A 197 14.97 1.50 1.28
CA SER A 197 16.36 1.51 1.75
C SER A 197 16.50 1.63 3.27
N LYS A 198 15.45 2.00 3.97
CA LYS A 198 15.39 2.13 5.45
C LYS A 198 15.04 0.80 6.10
#